data_4fa020696e25a6dcb2a541e61f85eef6
#
_entry.id   4fa020696e25a6dcb2a541e61f85eef6
#
_cell.length_a   1.000
_cell.length_b   1.000
_cell.length_c   1.000
_cell.angle_alpha   90.00
_cell.angle_beta   90.00
_cell.angle_gamma   90.00
#
_symmetry.space_group_name_H-M   'P 1'
#
loop_
_entity.id
_entity.type
_entity.pdbx_description
1 polymer ?
#
loop_
_entity_poly.entity_id
_entity_poly.type
_entity_poly.pdbx_seq_one_letter_code
_entity_poly.pdbx_strand_id
1 'polypeptide(L)'
;MRLACRSALRSRPANGAICPQARGLIEGLEDVGHVMADAAYDADYLREFIAEELGATAQIKQNPTRTAQQAIDWALCKERHLVECFFNRIKRFRRIALRCEKTVSSFRTFVSLACAMTWLA
;
A
#
# COMPACT_ATOMS: atom_id res chain seq x y z
N MET A 1 2.03 16.23 2.70
CA MET A 1 1.61 14.82 2.61
C MET A 1 2.86 13.95 2.58
N ARG A 2 3.20 13.32 3.70
CA ARG A 2 4.30 12.36 3.71
C ARG A 2 3.76 11.03 3.22
N LEU A 3 4.04 10.69 1.98
CA LEU A 3 3.92 9.30 1.52
C LEU A 3 5.02 8.51 2.23
N ALA A 4 4.67 7.87 3.34
CA ALA A 4 5.56 6.93 3.98
C ALA A 4 5.66 5.67 3.09
N CYS A 5 6.52 5.75 2.10
CA CYS A 5 6.91 4.58 1.33
C CYS A 5 7.90 3.76 2.17
N ARG A 6 7.41 3.18 3.26
CA ARG A 6 8.16 2.12 3.92
C ARG A 6 8.08 0.91 3.00
N SER A 7 9.18 0.57 2.43
CA SER A 7 9.40 -0.64 1.64
C SER A 7 9.33 -1.89 2.53
N ALA A 8 8.17 -2.15 3.10
CA ALA A 8 7.87 -3.44 3.69
C ALA A 8 7.50 -4.44 2.57
N LEU A 9 8.42 -4.61 1.63
CA LEU A 9 8.42 -5.76 0.73
C LEU A 9 8.71 -7.02 1.56
N ARG A 10 7.77 -7.41 2.41
CA ARG A 10 7.77 -8.76 2.95
C ARG A 10 7.54 -9.72 1.78
N SER A 11 8.44 -10.66 1.63
CA SER A 11 8.25 -11.78 0.70
C SER A 11 6.94 -12.48 1.06
N ARG A 12 5.96 -12.33 0.19
CA ARG A 12 4.65 -12.96 0.33
C ARG A 12 4.81 -14.47 0.17
N PRO A 13 4.38 -15.30 1.11
CA PRO A 13 4.20 -16.72 0.83
C PRO A 13 3.18 -16.87 -0.30
N ALA A 14 3.43 -17.77 -1.23
CA ALA A 14 2.69 -17.89 -2.48
C ALA A 14 1.16 -18.09 -2.33
N ASN A 15 0.68 -18.44 -1.14
CA ASN A 15 -0.72 -18.78 -0.84
C ASN A 15 -1.34 -17.96 0.31
N GLY A 16 -0.78 -16.82 0.69
CA GLY A 16 -1.28 -16.01 1.78
C GLY A 16 -2.34 -14.98 1.35
N ALA A 17 -3.45 -14.89 2.07
CA ALA A 17 -4.39 -13.79 1.92
C ALA A 17 -3.68 -12.43 2.10
N ILE A 18 -4.08 -11.42 1.34
CA ILE A 18 -3.42 -10.10 1.32
C ILE A 18 -3.67 -9.34 2.64
N CYS A 19 -4.87 -9.44 3.19
CA CYS A 19 -5.29 -8.70 4.38
C CYS A 19 -4.43 -8.93 5.63
N PRO A 20 -4.06 -10.16 6.02
CA PRO A 20 -3.24 -10.36 7.21
C PRO A 20 -1.85 -9.72 7.14
N GLN A 21 -1.33 -9.54 5.94
CA GLN A 21 -0.02 -8.90 5.74
C GLN A 21 -0.10 -7.38 5.81
N ALA A 22 -1.25 -6.79 5.51
CA ALA A 22 -1.46 -5.35 5.54
C ALA A 22 -1.22 -4.77 6.93
N ARG A 23 -1.68 -5.43 7.99
CA ARG A 23 -1.44 -5.02 9.37
C ARG A 23 0.05 -4.84 9.66
N GLY A 24 0.87 -5.82 9.33
CA GLY A 24 2.31 -5.74 9.54
C GLY A 24 3.04 -4.69 8.70
N LEU A 25 2.40 -4.17 7.64
CA LEU A 25 2.94 -3.09 6.81
C LEU A 25 2.68 -1.71 7.41
N ILE A 26 1.54 -1.53 8.06
CA ILE A 26 1.10 -0.24 8.61
C ILE A 26 1.39 -0.12 10.10
N GLU A 27 1.69 -1.23 10.78
CA GLU A 27 2.07 -1.24 12.19
C GLU A 27 3.33 -0.40 12.43
N GLY A 28 3.28 0.47 13.42
CA GLY A 28 4.39 1.37 13.77
C GLY A 28 4.56 2.58 12.86
N LEU A 29 3.58 2.89 12.02
CA LEU A 29 3.51 4.18 11.33
C LEU A 29 2.97 5.22 12.31
N GLU A 30 3.68 6.34 12.41
CA GLU A 30 3.29 7.47 13.24
C GLU A 30 2.77 8.61 12.35
N ASP A 31 1.88 9.44 12.89
CA ASP A 31 1.37 10.65 12.22
C ASP A 31 0.66 10.34 10.88
N VAL A 32 -0.18 9.30 10.88
CA VAL A 32 -0.97 8.89 9.72
C VAL A 32 -2.37 9.46 9.83
N GLY A 33 -2.78 10.33 8.91
CA GLY A 33 -4.15 10.86 8.85
C GLY A 33 -5.14 9.91 8.17
N HIS A 34 -4.74 9.32 7.06
CA HIS A 34 -5.60 8.45 6.25
C HIS A 34 -4.84 7.25 5.71
N VAL A 35 -5.51 6.11 5.69
CA VAL A 35 -5.02 4.89 5.04
C VAL A 35 -5.92 4.56 3.86
N MET A 36 -5.39 4.65 2.65
CA MET A 36 -6.10 4.33 1.43
C MET A 36 -5.73 2.94 0.93
N ALA A 37 -6.72 2.13 0.65
CA ALA A 37 -6.52 0.81 0.08
C ALA A 37 -7.67 0.42 -0.86
N ASP A 38 -7.44 -0.63 -1.61
CA ASP A 38 -8.40 -1.15 -2.54
C ASP A 38 -9.36 -2.16 -1.85
N ALA A 39 -10.37 -2.64 -2.58
CA ALA A 39 -11.39 -3.56 -2.06
C ALA A 39 -10.82 -4.92 -1.58
N ALA A 40 -9.63 -5.29 -2.02
CA ALA A 40 -8.96 -6.50 -1.54
C ALA A 40 -8.57 -6.43 -0.06
N TYR A 41 -8.49 -5.22 0.49
CA TYR A 41 -8.18 -4.95 1.90
C TYR A 41 -9.42 -4.63 2.74
N ASP A 42 -10.62 -4.83 2.21
CA ASP A 42 -11.88 -4.54 2.91
C ASP A 42 -12.20 -5.62 3.95
N ALA A 43 -11.57 -5.49 5.10
CA ALA A 43 -11.79 -6.35 6.27
C ALA A 43 -12.05 -5.50 7.52
N ASP A 44 -13.02 -5.90 8.32
CA ASP A 44 -13.42 -5.15 9.51
C ASP A 44 -12.29 -5.01 10.52
N TYR A 45 -11.57 -6.10 10.78
CA TYR A 45 -10.44 -6.08 11.70
C TYR A 45 -9.32 -5.11 11.26
N LEU A 46 -9.14 -4.91 9.95
CA LEU A 46 -8.13 -3.97 9.45
C LEU A 46 -8.60 -2.52 9.62
N ARG A 47 -9.89 -2.26 9.43
CA ARG A 47 -10.49 -0.94 9.66
C ARG A 47 -10.44 -0.55 11.14
N GLU A 48 -10.77 -1.49 12.03
CA GLU A 48 -10.66 -1.32 13.48
C GLU A 48 -9.22 -1.04 13.89
N PHE A 49 -8.28 -1.82 13.38
CA PHE A 49 -6.85 -1.61 13.63
C PHE A 49 -6.38 -0.22 13.19
N ILE A 50 -6.79 0.25 12.01
CA ILE A 50 -6.43 1.58 11.50
C ILE A 50 -7.02 2.67 12.42
N ALA A 51 -8.25 2.52 12.86
CA ALA A 51 -8.92 3.50 13.71
C ALA A 51 -8.35 3.53 15.14
N GLU A 52 -8.09 2.37 15.73
CA GLU A 52 -7.69 2.25 17.13
C GLU A 52 -6.19 2.43 17.34
N GLU A 53 -5.37 1.77 16.53
CA GLU A 53 -3.91 1.79 16.72
C GLU A 53 -3.22 2.98 16.04
N LEU A 54 -3.70 3.38 14.87
CA LEU A 54 -3.10 4.49 14.13
C LEU A 54 -3.85 5.81 14.33
N GLY A 55 -5.05 5.79 14.91
CA GLY A 55 -5.91 6.97 14.99
C GLY A 55 -6.24 7.58 13.62
N ALA A 56 -6.12 6.79 12.56
CA ALA A 56 -6.29 7.20 11.19
C ALA A 56 -7.67 6.83 10.63
N THR A 57 -8.07 7.51 9.56
CA THR A 57 -9.32 7.17 8.85
C THR A 57 -9.03 6.16 7.74
N ALA A 58 -9.74 5.04 7.76
CA ALA A 58 -9.64 4.03 6.70
C ALA A 58 -10.47 4.44 5.48
N GLN A 59 -9.81 4.74 4.37
CA GLN A 59 -10.41 5.03 3.06
C GLN A 59 -10.23 3.82 2.14
N ILE A 60 -10.91 2.73 2.50
CA ILE A 60 -10.82 1.46 1.78
C ILE A 60 -12.07 1.30 0.92
N LYS A 61 -11.86 1.05 -0.38
CA LYS A 61 -12.97 0.79 -1.29
C LYS A 61 -13.74 -0.45 -0.82
N GLN A 62 -15.06 -0.29 -0.70
CA GLN A 62 -15.90 -1.36 -0.19
C GLN A 62 -16.12 -2.46 -1.22
N ASN A 63 -16.23 -3.68 -0.72
CA ASN A 63 -16.67 -4.80 -1.53
C ASN A 63 -18.17 -4.62 -1.85
N PRO A 64 -18.61 -4.78 -3.11
CA PRO A 64 -20.03 -4.65 -3.50
C PRO A 64 -21.00 -5.55 -2.72
N THR A 65 -20.50 -6.66 -2.19
CA THR A 65 -21.30 -7.63 -1.41
C THR A 65 -21.54 -7.22 0.03
N ARG A 66 -20.95 -6.11 0.49
CA ARG A 66 -21.05 -5.65 1.86
C ARG A 66 -22.41 -4.99 2.11
N THR A 67 -23.09 -5.42 3.19
CA THR A 67 -24.44 -4.92 3.56
C THR A 67 -24.37 -3.51 4.19
N ALA A 68 -23.35 -3.24 5.00
CA ALA A 68 -23.13 -1.94 5.64
C ALA A 68 -22.14 -1.10 4.82
N GLN A 69 -22.64 -0.02 4.23
CA GLN A 69 -21.78 0.92 3.51
C GLN A 69 -21.21 1.95 4.49
N GLN A 70 -19.90 2.18 4.40
CA GLN A 70 -19.22 3.23 5.15
C GLN A 70 -18.98 4.44 4.24
N ALA A 71 -19.00 5.63 4.84
CA ALA A 71 -18.72 6.87 4.11
C ALA A 71 -17.27 6.87 3.61
N ILE A 72 -17.08 7.11 2.33
CA ILE A 72 -15.78 7.24 1.66
C ILE A 72 -15.64 8.66 1.17
N ASP A 73 -14.50 9.29 1.45
CA ASP A 73 -14.18 10.59 0.87
C ASP A 73 -13.69 10.40 -0.57
N TRP A 74 -14.54 10.76 -1.51
CA TRP A 74 -14.26 10.65 -2.93
C TRP A 74 -13.14 11.59 -3.39
N ALA A 75 -12.91 12.70 -2.70
CA ALA A 75 -11.80 13.60 -3.01
C ALA A 75 -10.47 12.92 -2.73
N LEU A 76 -10.33 12.26 -1.58
CA LEU A 76 -9.16 11.46 -1.23
C LEU A 76 -8.99 10.26 -2.16
N CYS A 77 -10.09 9.61 -2.55
CA CYS A 77 -10.02 8.49 -3.49
C CYS A 77 -9.47 8.89 -4.86
N LYS A 78 -9.72 10.12 -5.31
CA LYS A 78 -9.11 10.64 -6.54
C LYS A 78 -7.59 10.78 -6.45
N GLU A 79 -7.07 11.10 -5.29
CA GLU A 79 -5.62 11.19 -5.08
C GLU A 79 -4.91 9.83 -5.18
N ARG A 80 -5.65 8.73 -5.14
CA ARG A 80 -5.10 7.39 -5.37
C ARG A 80 -4.36 7.25 -6.70
N HIS A 81 -4.74 8.03 -7.71
CA HIS A 81 -4.04 8.03 -9.00
C HIS A 81 -2.55 8.40 -8.87
N LEU A 82 -2.16 9.15 -7.82
CA LEU A 82 -0.76 9.49 -7.55
C LEU A 82 0.07 8.24 -7.25
N VAL A 83 -0.52 7.27 -6.55
CA VAL A 83 0.10 5.97 -6.28
C VAL A 83 0.29 5.18 -7.58
N GLU A 84 -0.71 5.20 -8.45
CA GLU A 84 -0.63 4.57 -9.77
C GLU A 84 0.45 5.22 -10.64
N CYS A 85 0.53 6.55 -10.63
CA CYS A 85 1.60 7.30 -11.32
C CYS A 85 2.99 6.92 -10.78
N PHE A 86 3.13 6.79 -9.46
CA PHE A 86 4.37 6.36 -8.83
C PHE A 86 4.77 4.95 -9.29
N PHE A 87 3.87 3.99 -9.27
CA PHE A 87 4.15 2.65 -9.76
C PHE A 87 4.49 2.63 -11.25
N ASN A 88 3.83 3.44 -12.06
CA ASN A 88 4.16 3.57 -13.48
C ASN A 88 5.56 4.14 -13.71
N ARG A 89 6.00 5.07 -12.86
CA ARG A 89 7.38 5.58 -12.90
C ARG A 89 8.39 4.50 -12.53
N ILE A 90 8.15 3.72 -11.49
CA ILE A 90 9.02 2.62 -11.07
C ILE A 90 9.10 1.54 -12.17
N LYS A 91 8.01 1.24 -12.84
CA LYS A 91 7.97 0.25 -13.93
C LYS A 91 8.81 0.65 -15.16
N ARG A 92 9.21 1.91 -15.30
CA ARG A 92 10.17 2.34 -16.34
C ARG A 92 11.53 1.66 -16.17
N PHE A 93 11.88 1.27 -14.96
CA PHE A 93 13.06 0.45 -14.70
C PHE A 93 12.78 -1.00 -15.10
N ARG A 94 13.25 -1.41 -16.27
CA ARG A 94 12.94 -2.72 -16.86
C ARG A 94 13.26 -3.90 -15.94
N ARG A 95 14.32 -3.79 -15.13
CA ARG A 95 14.69 -4.84 -14.17
C ARG A 95 13.60 -5.07 -13.12
N ILE A 96 12.89 -4.02 -12.72
CA ILE A 96 11.77 -4.11 -11.76
C ILE A 96 10.52 -4.62 -12.47
N ALA A 97 10.18 -4.05 -13.62
CA ALA A 97 8.98 -4.42 -14.37
C ALA A 97 8.99 -5.90 -14.79
N LEU A 98 10.13 -6.40 -15.23
CA LEU A 98 10.32 -7.79 -15.67
C LEU A 98 10.75 -8.73 -14.55
N ARG A 99 10.96 -8.21 -13.34
CA ARG A 99 11.44 -8.97 -12.18
C ARG A 99 12.65 -9.87 -12.52
N CYS A 100 13.66 -9.28 -13.10
CA CYS A 100 14.86 -10.00 -13.57
C CYS A 100 15.73 -10.58 -12.45
N GLU A 101 15.55 -10.12 -11.21
CA GLU A 101 16.35 -10.56 -10.08
C GLU A 101 15.88 -11.92 -9.54
N LYS A 102 16.83 -12.83 -9.35
CA LYS A 102 16.56 -14.18 -8.84
C LYS A 102 16.31 -14.20 -7.33
N THR A 103 16.95 -13.30 -6.59
CA THR A 103 16.86 -13.25 -5.14
C THR A 103 15.94 -12.12 -4.67
N VAL A 104 15.20 -12.36 -3.59
CA VAL A 104 14.33 -11.35 -2.97
C VAL A 104 15.13 -10.15 -2.48
N SER A 105 16.31 -10.39 -1.92
CA SER A 105 17.20 -9.34 -1.42
C SER A 105 17.62 -8.37 -2.52
N SER A 106 18.11 -8.89 -3.65
CA SER A 106 18.51 -8.06 -4.80
C SER A 106 17.33 -7.28 -5.36
N PHE A 107 16.17 -7.91 -5.49
CA PHE A 107 14.97 -7.25 -5.96
C PHE A 107 14.55 -6.09 -5.05
N ARG A 108 14.56 -6.30 -3.73
CA ARG A 108 14.25 -5.25 -2.75
C ARG A 108 15.21 -4.08 -2.86
N THR A 109 16.50 -4.35 -3.03
CA THR A 109 17.52 -3.30 -3.20
C THR A 109 17.26 -2.46 -4.45
N PHE A 110 16.95 -3.10 -5.58
CA PHE A 110 16.61 -2.38 -6.80
C PHE A 110 15.33 -1.55 -6.68
N VAL A 111 14.31 -2.08 -6.04
CA VAL A 111 13.06 -1.34 -5.79
C VAL A 111 13.34 -0.12 -4.91
N SER A 112 14.11 -0.29 -3.83
CA SER A 112 14.47 0.82 -2.93
C SER A 112 15.26 1.90 -3.66
N LEU A 113 16.22 1.53 -4.51
CA LEU A 113 16.97 2.45 -5.33
C LEU A 113 16.09 3.20 -6.33
N ALA A 114 15.21 2.50 -7.02
CA ALA A 114 14.28 3.12 -7.97
C ALA A 114 13.30 4.07 -7.28
N CYS A 115 12.82 3.73 -6.09
CA CYS A 115 12.01 4.62 -5.27
C CYS A 115 12.79 5.90 -4.92
N ALA A 116 14.02 5.77 -4.44
CA ALA A 116 14.86 6.91 -4.11
C ALA A 116 15.10 7.82 -5.33
N MET A 117 15.43 7.25 -6.48
CA MET A 117 15.61 8.00 -7.71
C MET A 117 14.32 8.70 -8.16
N THR A 118 13.17 8.07 -8.02
CA THR A 118 11.88 8.66 -8.36
C THR A 118 11.51 9.83 -7.45
N TRP A 119 11.93 9.78 -6.18
CA TRP A 119 11.73 10.86 -5.22
C TRP A 119 12.67 12.05 -5.41
N LEU A 120 13.89 11.80 -5.85
CA LEU A 120 14.90 12.83 -6.06
C LEU A 120 14.74 13.56 -7.41
N ALA A 121 14.04 12.93 -8.33
CA ALA A 121 13.74 13.51 -9.64
C ALA A 121 12.47 14.35 -9.61
#